data_be5b511440a9deb56bdf03e4a8f6bb60
#
_entry.id   be5b511440a9deb56bdf03e4a8f6bb60
#
_cell.length_a   1.000
_cell.length_b   1.000
_cell.length_c   1.000
_cell.angle_alpha   90.00
_cell.angle_beta   90.00
_cell.angle_gamma   90.00
#
_symmetry.space_group_name_H-M   'P 1'
#
loop_
_entity.id
_entity.type
_entity.pdbx_description
1 polymer ?
#
loop_
_entity_poly.entity_id
_entity_poly.type
_entity_poly.pdbx_seq_one_letter_code
_entity_poly.pdbx_strand_id
1 'polypeptide(L)'
;MSMSRGLFGIAVMGTLCTPIVLADSDPYERDILLDNFDTESAVPWNYVSDQVMGGVSVGSARLGTDNGDSYAHMTGDVSTANNGGFIQLRTSLPSGVDKKALGVYIKVRGNGQKYFINLRTNGTIMPWQYYQSSFEASDQWQVIRLPLDAFKPSSSWLRDSVVPKSIRSIGVVAYGRDHRADIQVSEVGFYE
;
A
#
# COMPACT_ATOMS: atom_id res chain seq x y z
N MET A 1 -80.03 26.91 29.65
CA MET A 1 -79.10 27.74 28.84
C MET A 1 -77.67 27.35 29.29
N SER A 2 -76.98 26.48 28.57
CA SER A 2 -75.62 26.17 28.84
C SER A 2 -74.89 26.02 27.49
N MET A 3 -73.96 26.89 27.23
CA MET A 3 -73.20 26.94 25.99
C MET A 3 -71.89 26.09 26.20
N SER A 4 -71.80 25.02 25.46
CA SER A 4 -70.56 24.21 25.36
C SER A 4 -69.58 24.83 24.35
N ARG A 5 -68.37 25.13 24.80
CA ARG A 5 -67.26 25.60 23.94
C ARG A 5 -66.44 24.40 23.53
N GLY A 6 -66.46 24.08 22.23
CA GLY A 6 -65.56 23.08 21.64
C GLY A 6 -64.15 23.64 21.49
N LEU A 7 -63.17 22.87 21.96
CA LEU A 7 -61.77 23.13 21.82
C LEU A 7 -61.27 22.42 20.54
N PHE A 8 -60.85 23.18 19.52
CA PHE A 8 -60.17 22.63 18.35
C PHE A 8 -58.69 22.45 18.66
N GLY A 9 -58.24 21.21 18.75
CA GLY A 9 -56.83 20.90 18.83
C GLY A 9 -56.16 20.87 17.45
N ILE A 10 -55.18 21.73 17.23
CA ILE A 10 -54.36 21.74 16.01
C ILE A 10 -53.23 20.72 16.23
N ALA A 11 -53.24 19.61 15.49
CA ALA A 11 -52.13 18.68 15.43
C ALA A 11 -51.02 19.25 14.51
N VAL A 12 -49.90 19.63 15.09
CA VAL A 12 -48.68 19.99 14.32
C VAL A 12 -47.95 18.72 13.94
N MET A 13 -48.04 18.39 12.68
CA MET A 13 -47.29 17.25 12.09
C MET A 13 -45.85 17.71 11.84
N GLY A 14 -44.93 17.40 12.77
CA GLY A 14 -43.50 17.66 12.62
C GLY A 14 -42.89 16.69 11.61
N THR A 15 -42.50 17.22 10.46
CA THR A 15 -41.74 16.50 9.45
C THR A 15 -40.32 16.29 9.96
N LEU A 16 -39.97 15.06 10.37
CA LEU A 16 -38.60 14.65 10.69
C LEU A 16 -37.79 14.64 9.39
N CYS A 17 -37.03 15.69 9.16
CA CYS A 17 -36.02 15.72 8.10
C CYS A 17 -34.77 14.95 8.62
N THR A 18 -34.64 13.68 8.27
CA THR A 18 -33.42 12.94 8.51
C THR A 18 -32.33 13.47 7.56
N PRO A 19 -31.15 13.88 8.07
CA PRO A 19 -30.06 14.25 7.18
C PRO A 19 -29.62 13.03 6.40
N ILE A 20 -29.63 13.12 5.08
CA ILE A 20 -28.98 12.16 4.19
C ILE A 20 -27.49 12.39 4.37
N VAL A 21 -26.83 11.51 5.11
CA VAL A 21 -25.36 11.41 5.12
C VAL A 21 -24.98 10.86 3.74
N LEU A 22 -24.57 11.75 2.85
CA LEU A 22 -23.87 11.35 1.63
C LEU A 22 -22.59 10.66 2.10
N ALA A 23 -22.51 9.36 1.89
CA ALA A 23 -21.25 8.64 2.03
C ALA A 23 -20.24 9.34 1.11
N ASP A 24 -19.14 9.82 1.69
CA ASP A 24 -18.00 10.35 0.95
C ASP A 24 -17.52 9.21 0.06
N SER A 25 -17.87 9.24 -1.22
CA SER A 25 -17.44 8.22 -2.17
C SER A 25 -15.93 8.39 -2.30
N ASP A 26 -15.17 7.34 -1.94
CA ASP A 26 -13.73 7.25 -2.22
C ASP A 26 -13.53 7.70 -3.68
N PRO A 27 -12.65 8.68 -3.95
CA PRO A 27 -12.43 9.19 -5.30
C PRO A 27 -11.89 8.15 -6.28
N TYR A 28 -11.54 6.95 -5.78
CA TYR A 28 -11.05 5.83 -6.58
C TYR A 28 -12.19 4.84 -6.82
N GLU A 29 -12.46 4.55 -8.09
CA GLU A 29 -13.59 3.71 -8.51
C GLU A 29 -13.48 2.28 -7.97
N ARG A 30 -12.25 1.74 -7.82
CA ARG A 30 -12.04 0.35 -7.42
C ARG A 30 -10.63 0.05 -6.96
N ASP A 31 -10.52 -0.66 -5.84
CA ASP A 31 -9.30 -1.32 -5.42
C ASP A 31 -9.23 -2.75 -5.98
N ILE A 32 -8.11 -3.09 -6.59
CA ILE A 32 -7.82 -4.44 -7.13
C ILE A 32 -6.76 -5.06 -6.23
N LEU A 33 -7.19 -5.96 -5.35
CA LEU A 33 -6.30 -6.66 -4.44
C LEU A 33 -5.33 -7.55 -5.22
N LEU A 34 -4.03 -7.39 -4.95
CA LEU A 34 -3.00 -8.32 -5.38
C LEU A 34 -2.83 -9.44 -4.35
N ASP A 35 -2.70 -9.07 -3.07
CA ASP A 35 -2.49 -10.01 -1.98
C ASP A 35 -2.89 -9.41 -0.63
N ASN A 36 -3.48 -10.25 0.24
CA ASN A 36 -3.79 -9.97 1.65
C ASN A 36 -2.99 -10.88 2.60
N PHE A 37 -2.03 -11.61 2.10
CA PHE A 37 -1.13 -12.51 2.86
C PHE A 37 -1.84 -13.61 3.64
N ASP A 38 -3.05 -13.97 3.28
CA ASP A 38 -3.75 -15.09 3.90
C ASP A 38 -3.15 -16.45 3.49
N THR A 39 -3.60 -17.50 4.14
CA THR A 39 -3.09 -18.87 3.89
C THR A 39 -3.50 -19.43 2.52
N GLU A 40 -4.46 -18.81 1.86
CA GLU A 40 -4.96 -19.18 0.52
C GLU A 40 -4.25 -18.41 -0.58
N SER A 41 -3.43 -17.40 -0.21
CA SER A 41 -2.68 -16.62 -1.19
C SER A 41 -1.68 -17.48 -1.95
N ALA A 42 -1.80 -17.45 -3.27
CA ALA A 42 -0.85 -18.09 -4.18
C ALA A 42 0.30 -17.15 -4.61
N VAL A 43 0.36 -15.92 -4.10
CA VAL A 43 1.37 -14.92 -4.49
C VAL A 43 2.69 -15.20 -3.78
N PRO A 44 3.75 -15.60 -4.50
CA PRO A 44 5.03 -15.94 -3.87
C PRO A 44 5.83 -14.68 -3.55
N TRP A 45 5.81 -14.25 -2.31
CA TRP A 45 6.67 -13.18 -1.82
C TRP A 45 8.04 -13.71 -1.40
N ASN A 46 9.08 -12.98 -1.77
CA ASN A 46 10.46 -13.33 -1.47
C ASN A 46 11.15 -12.20 -0.71
N TYR A 47 11.77 -12.55 0.43
CA TYR A 47 12.68 -11.65 1.11
C TYR A 47 14.02 -11.61 0.37
N VAL A 48 14.55 -10.40 0.17
CA VAL A 48 15.85 -10.16 -0.47
C VAL A 48 16.55 -9.03 0.27
N SER A 49 17.83 -9.18 0.57
CA SER A 49 18.68 -8.11 1.10
C SER A 49 19.83 -7.79 0.15
N ASP A 50 20.54 -6.73 0.43
CA ASP A 50 21.73 -6.30 -0.31
C ASP A 50 22.90 -7.30 -0.24
N GLN A 51 22.81 -8.34 0.59
CA GLN A 51 23.78 -9.44 0.62
C GLN A 51 23.96 -10.13 -0.73
N VAL A 52 22.92 -10.10 -1.61
CA VAL A 52 23.01 -10.62 -2.99
C VAL A 52 24.02 -9.87 -3.86
N MET A 53 24.51 -8.70 -3.40
CA MET A 53 25.51 -7.88 -4.08
C MET A 53 26.66 -7.46 -3.16
N GLY A 54 26.85 -8.16 -2.02
CA GLY A 54 27.98 -7.95 -1.10
C GLY A 54 27.70 -6.94 0.01
N GLY A 55 26.48 -6.45 0.16
CA GLY A 55 26.04 -5.63 1.30
C GLY A 55 25.96 -6.44 2.59
N VAL A 56 25.71 -5.76 3.70
CA VAL A 56 25.73 -6.35 5.05
C VAL A 56 24.42 -6.18 5.81
N SER A 57 23.37 -5.68 5.17
CA SER A 57 22.05 -5.59 5.78
C SER A 57 21.52 -6.98 6.13
N VAL A 58 20.93 -7.11 7.34
CA VAL A 58 20.39 -8.37 7.85
C VAL A 58 18.95 -8.22 8.25
N GLY A 59 18.15 -9.25 8.00
CA GLY A 59 16.74 -9.22 8.35
C GLY A 59 16.00 -10.48 7.92
N SER A 60 14.69 -10.42 8.04
CA SER A 60 13.80 -11.50 7.61
C SER A 60 12.40 -10.98 7.31
N ALA A 61 11.61 -11.78 6.62
CA ALA A 61 10.17 -11.60 6.52
C ALA A 61 9.46 -12.89 6.93
N ARG A 62 8.34 -12.75 7.62
CA ARG A 62 7.49 -13.86 8.06
C ARG A 62 6.02 -13.46 7.98
N LEU A 63 5.15 -14.44 7.85
CA LEU A 63 3.71 -14.21 7.96
C LEU A 63 3.30 -14.17 9.43
N GLY A 64 2.28 -13.39 9.75
CA GLY A 64 1.64 -13.29 11.05
C GLY A 64 0.15 -13.02 10.90
N THR A 65 -0.57 -13.07 12.01
CA THR A 65 -2.00 -12.74 12.09
C THR A 65 -2.24 -11.80 13.26
N ASP A 66 -3.17 -10.87 13.11
CA ASP A 66 -3.63 -9.95 14.14
C ASP A 66 -5.14 -9.76 13.99
N ASN A 67 -5.91 -10.10 15.03
CA ASN A 67 -7.38 -10.05 15.05
C ASN A 67 -8.06 -10.75 13.85
N GLY A 68 -7.44 -11.79 13.30
CA GLY A 68 -7.95 -12.53 12.15
C GLY A 68 -7.45 -12.05 10.79
N ASP A 69 -6.84 -10.86 10.71
CA ASP A 69 -6.20 -10.36 9.50
C ASP A 69 -4.76 -10.87 9.39
N SER A 70 -4.40 -11.38 8.23
CA SER A 70 -3.03 -11.83 7.93
C SER A 70 -2.15 -10.66 7.49
N TYR A 71 -0.84 -10.79 7.71
CA TYR A 71 0.13 -9.80 7.24
C TYR A 71 1.51 -10.43 7.02
N ALA A 72 2.29 -9.83 6.16
CA ALA A 72 3.73 -10.06 6.10
C ALA A 72 4.45 -9.08 7.02
N HIS A 73 5.37 -9.58 7.84
CA HIS A 73 6.19 -8.79 8.77
C HIS A 73 7.65 -8.83 8.34
N MET A 74 8.17 -7.70 7.87
CA MET A 74 9.57 -7.53 7.50
C MET A 74 10.30 -6.74 8.58
N THR A 75 11.36 -7.32 9.12
CA THR A 75 12.22 -6.69 10.13
C THR A 75 13.69 -6.86 9.77
N GLY A 76 14.53 -5.90 10.19
CA GLY A 76 15.97 -6.04 9.99
C GLY A 76 16.74 -4.75 10.25
N ASP A 77 18.05 -4.87 10.20
CA ASP A 77 18.98 -3.77 10.28
C ASP A 77 19.54 -3.49 8.88
N VAL A 78 19.15 -2.33 8.34
CA VAL A 78 19.65 -1.84 7.06
C VAL A 78 20.96 -1.12 7.29
N SER A 79 22.00 -1.48 6.52
CA SER A 79 23.30 -0.85 6.57
C SER A 79 23.79 -0.46 5.18
N THR A 80 24.28 0.76 5.04
CA THR A 80 24.85 1.28 3.80
C THR A 80 26.31 0.87 3.58
N ALA A 81 26.91 0.14 4.52
CA ALA A 81 28.26 -0.39 4.36
C ALA A 81 28.35 -1.31 3.13
N ASN A 82 29.54 -1.37 2.53
CA ASN A 82 29.85 -2.17 1.34
C ASN A 82 28.95 -1.81 0.12
N ASN A 83 28.52 -0.56 -0.01
CA ASN A 83 27.59 -0.09 -1.05
C ASN A 83 26.25 -0.84 -1.05
N GLY A 84 25.86 -1.38 0.11
CA GLY A 84 24.56 -1.98 0.36
C GLY A 84 23.49 -0.92 0.66
N GLY A 85 22.52 -1.29 1.49
CA GLY A 85 21.54 -0.34 2.05
C GLY A 85 20.10 -0.71 1.76
N PHE A 86 19.75 -2.01 1.65
CA PHE A 86 18.35 -2.39 1.55
C PHE A 86 18.05 -3.79 2.10
N ILE A 87 16.80 -3.89 2.57
CA ILE A 87 16.06 -5.16 2.67
C ILE A 87 14.71 -4.96 1.99
N GLN A 88 14.17 -5.98 1.35
CA GLN A 88 12.90 -5.92 0.65
C GLN A 88 12.10 -7.22 0.70
N LEU A 89 10.79 -7.07 0.65
CA LEU A 89 9.84 -8.13 0.36
C LEU A 89 9.26 -7.88 -1.02
N ARG A 90 9.43 -8.79 -1.96
CA ARG A 90 9.02 -8.58 -3.36
C ARG A 90 8.32 -9.79 -3.97
N THR A 91 7.46 -9.52 -4.94
CA THR A 91 6.83 -10.55 -5.78
C THR A 91 6.90 -10.19 -7.26
N SER A 92 6.73 -11.19 -8.10
CA SER A 92 6.68 -11.06 -9.56
C SER A 92 5.23 -10.99 -10.04
N LEU A 93 5.00 -10.22 -11.10
CA LEU A 93 3.72 -9.99 -11.74
C LEU A 93 3.83 -10.35 -13.23
N PRO A 94 3.87 -11.64 -13.58
CA PRO A 94 4.16 -12.09 -14.96
C PRO A 94 3.12 -11.61 -15.96
N SER A 95 1.86 -11.52 -15.57
CA SER A 95 0.76 -11.03 -16.43
C SER A 95 0.69 -9.51 -16.53
N GLY A 96 1.50 -8.78 -15.73
CA GLY A 96 1.42 -7.32 -15.62
C GLY A 96 0.20 -6.88 -14.81
N VAL A 97 -0.09 -5.58 -14.90
CA VAL A 97 -1.18 -4.91 -14.18
C VAL A 97 -2.19 -4.38 -15.19
N ASP A 98 -3.47 -4.26 -14.81
CA ASP A 98 -4.49 -3.68 -15.68
C ASP A 98 -4.04 -2.29 -16.17
N LYS A 99 -4.36 -1.99 -17.42
CA LYS A 99 -4.00 -0.70 -18.06
C LYS A 99 -4.68 0.52 -17.42
N LYS A 100 -5.77 0.29 -16.68
CA LYS A 100 -6.54 1.33 -16.00
C LYS A 100 -5.97 1.70 -14.63
N ALA A 101 -5.02 0.91 -14.10
CA ALA A 101 -4.45 1.18 -12.78
C ALA A 101 -3.83 2.58 -12.74
N LEU A 102 -4.27 3.38 -11.77
CA LEU A 102 -3.81 4.73 -11.51
C LEU A 102 -2.67 4.76 -10.50
N GLY A 103 -2.60 3.77 -9.62
CA GLY A 103 -1.58 3.69 -8.58
C GLY A 103 -1.55 2.37 -7.84
N VAL A 104 -0.67 2.33 -6.83
CA VAL A 104 -0.52 1.24 -5.88
C VAL A 104 -1.18 1.64 -4.56
N TYR A 105 -1.96 0.76 -3.95
CA TYR A 105 -2.34 0.91 -2.56
C TYR A 105 -1.71 -0.18 -1.70
N ILE A 106 -1.43 0.17 -0.45
CA ILE A 106 -0.92 -0.76 0.57
C ILE A 106 -1.57 -0.46 1.91
N LYS A 107 -1.87 -1.50 2.69
CA LYS A 107 -2.30 -1.37 4.08
C LYS A 107 -1.16 -1.81 4.99
N VAL A 108 -0.63 -0.86 5.76
CA VAL A 108 0.60 -1.04 6.51
C VAL A 108 0.53 -0.45 7.91
N ARG A 109 1.39 -0.97 8.80
CA ARG A 109 1.84 -0.29 10.01
C ARG A 109 3.34 -0.55 10.22
N GLY A 110 4.03 0.29 10.99
CA GLY A 110 5.46 0.14 11.20
C GLY A 110 5.99 1.03 12.32
N ASN A 111 7.27 1.28 12.30
CA ASN A 111 8.01 1.95 13.35
C ASN A 111 8.27 3.46 13.07
N GLY A 112 7.41 4.12 12.30
CA GLY A 112 7.54 5.54 11.95
C GLY A 112 8.66 5.85 10.96
N GLN A 113 9.25 4.84 10.34
CA GLN A 113 10.32 5.01 9.38
C GLN A 113 9.78 5.22 7.97
N LYS A 114 10.61 5.81 7.12
CA LYS A 114 10.36 5.91 5.68
C LYS A 114 10.68 4.58 5.00
N TYR A 115 9.72 4.12 4.22
CA TYR A 115 9.80 2.95 3.35
C TYR A 115 9.50 3.33 1.92
N PHE A 116 9.62 2.36 1.02
CA PHE A 116 9.44 2.59 -0.41
C PHE A 116 8.68 1.44 -1.05
N ILE A 117 7.94 1.77 -2.11
CA ILE A 117 7.50 0.78 -3.09
C ILE A 117 8.43 0.89 -4.30
N ASN A 118 8.99 -0.25 -4.67
CA ASN A 118 9.73 -0.39 -5.92
C ASN A 118 8.89 -1.15 -6.94
N LEU A 119 8.78 -0.59 -8.14
CA LEU A 119 8.18 -1.25 -9.30
C LEU A 119 9.27 -1.55 -10.33
N ARG A 120 9.25 -2.76 -10.86
CA ARG A 120 10.05 -3.09 -12.04
C ARG A 120 9.13 -3.35 -13.22
N THR A 121 9.56 -2.93 -14.39
CA THR A 121 8.81 -3.06 -15.63
C THR A 121 9.56 -3.96 -16.62
N ASN A 122 8.95 -4.30 -17.74
CA ASN A 122 9.64 -4.99 -18.83
C ASN A 122 10.78 -4.15 -19.44
N GLY A 123 10.86 -2.85 -19.13
CA GLY A 123 11.96 -1.96 -19.54
C GLY A 123 13.11 -1.89 -18.52
N THR A 124 12.96 -2.47 -17.32
CA THR A 124 14.01 -2.52 -16.29
C THR A 124 14.88 -3.77 -16.49
N ILE A 125 15.94 -3.66 -17.27
CA ILE A 125 16.81 -4.79 -17.64
C ILE A 125 17.82 -5.09 -16.55
N MET A 126 18.46 -4.03 -16.01
CA MET A 126 19.52 -4.17 -15.01
C MET A 126 18.94 -4.36 -13.59
N PRO A 127 19.62 -5.11 -12.69
CA PRO A 127 19.14 -5.37 -11.32
C PRO A 127 18.84 -4.10 -10.50
N TRP A 128 19.60 -3.02 -10.74
CA TRP A 128 19.47 -1.73 -10.03
C TRP A 128 18.46 -0.77 -10.67
N GLN A 129 17.81 -1.17 -11.75
CA GLN A 129 16.77 -0.37 -12.39
C GLN A 129 15.41 -0.67 -11.78
N TYR A 130 14.73 0.35 -11.30
CA TYR A 130 13.38 0.32 -10.74
C TYR A 130 12.76 1.71 -10.79
N TYR A 131 11.48 1.77 -10.51
CA TYR A 131 10.75 3.00 -10.22
C TYR A 131 10.37 2.98 -8.74
N GLN A 132 10.53 4.09 -8.05
CA GLN A 132 10.38 4.15 -6.60
C GLN A 132 9.47 5.30 -6.18
N SER A 133 8.56 5.03 -5.22
CA SER A 133 7.81 6.02 -4.47
C SER A 133 7.94 5.74 -2.98
N SER A 134 8.01 6.80 -2.16
CA SER A 134 8.22 6.68 -0.72
C SER A 134 6.94 6.91 0.07
N PHE A 135 6.88 6.30 1.26
CA PHE A 135 5.84 6.52 2.26
C PHE A 135 6.41 6.36 3.68
N GLU A 136 5.65 6.79 4.68
CA GLU A 136 5.96 6.56 6.09
C GLU A 136 4.95 5.58 6.68
N ALA A 137 5.44 4.60 7.46
CA ALA A 137 4.60 3.62 8.14
C ALA A 137 4.52 3.95 9.63
N SER A 138 3.39 4.53 10.07
CA SER A 138 3.11 4.78 11.49
C SER A 138 2.88 3.47 12.26
N ASP A 139 2.75 3.56 13.57
CA ASP A 139 2.44 2.42 14.45
C ASP A 139 0.97 1.94 14.36
N GLN A 140 0.12 2.70 13.65
CA GLN A 140 -1.27 2.34 13.38
C GLN A 140 -1.45 1.82 11.96
N TRP A 141 -2.39 0.88 11.78
CA TRP A 141 -2.79 0.43 10.44
C TRP A 141 -3.34 1.59 9.63
N GLN A 142 -2.77 1.80 8.45
CA GLN A 142 -3.17 2.84 7.51
C GLN A 142 -3.13 2.34 6.08
N VAL A 143 -4.06 2.83 5.26
CA VAL A 143 -4.05 2.62 3.81
C VAL A 143 -3.31 3.78 3.16
N ILE A 144 -2.29 3.47 2.40
CA ILE A 144 -1.49 4.45 1.65
C ILE A 144 -1.70 4.22 0.16
N ARG A 145 -2.01 5.29 -0.57
CA ARG A 145 -2.16 5.28 -2.02
C ARG A 145 -1.02 6.05 -2.67
N LEU A 146 -0.33 5.41 -3.60
CA LEU A 146 0.82 5.95 -4.33
C LEU A 146 0.48 6.00 -5.82
N PRO A 147 0.16 7.17 -6.38
CA PRO A 147 -0.16 7.29 -7.80
C PRO A 147 1.08 6.95 -8.66
N LEU A 148 0.88 6.39 -9.85
CA LEU A 148 1.99 5.95 -10.70
C LEU A 148 2.89 7.10 -11.16
N ASP A 149 2.41 8.33 -11.22
CA ASP A 149 3.21 9.52 -11.54
C ASP A 149 4.15 9.95 -10.39
N ALA A 150 3.88 9.50 -9.15
CA ALA A 150 4.79 9.70 -8.02
C ALA A 150 6.03 8.78 -8.07
N PHE A 151 6.01 7.74 -8.89
CA PHE A 151 7.15 6.83 -9.00
C PHE A 151 8.24 7.41 -9.89
N LYS A 152 9.43 7.59 -9.32
CA LYS A 152 10.59 8.14 -10.02
C LYS A 152 11.55 7.03 -10.48
N PRO A 153 12.08 7.11 -11.70
CA PRO A 153 13.05 6.14 -12.19
C PRO A 153 14.39 6.24 -11.44
N SER A 154 14.99 5.10 -11.12
CA SER A 154 16.31 5.01 -10.49
C SER A 154 17.48 5.31 -11.47
N SER A 155 17.20 5.43 -12.75
CA SER A 155 18.19 5.63 -13.80
C SER A 155 17.61 6.49 -14.92
N SER A 156 18.42 7.41 -15.46
CA SER A 156 18.06 8.25 -16.61
C SER A 156 17.82 7.47 -17.91
N TRP A 157 18.12 6.19 -17.95
CA TRP A 157 17.89 5.32 -19.11
C TRP A 157 16.46 4.74 -19.11
N LEU A 158 15.74 4.90 -18.01
CA LEU A 158 14.35 4.52 -17.91
C LEU A 158 13.43 5.65 -18.41
N ARG A 159 12.22 5.31 -18.80
CA ARG A 159 11.18 6.30 -19.10
C ARG A 159 10.84 7.09 -17.84
N ASP A 160 10.42 8.33 -18.01
CA ASP A 160 10.03 9.20 -16.87
C ASP A 160 8.76 8.73 -16.15
N SER A 161 7.95 7.90 -16.79
CA SER A 161 6.68 7.42 -16.24
C SER A 161 6.51 5.92 -16.33
N VAL A 162 5.79 5.37 -15.36
CA VAL A 162 5.41 3.95 -15.31
C VAL A 162 4.16 3.72 -16.15
N VAL A 163 4.21 2.74 -17.06
CA VAL A 163 3.03 2.25 -17.78
C VAL A 163 2.50 1.01 -17.05
N PRO A 164 1.23 1.00 -16.56
CA PRO A 164 0.69 -0.09 -15.73
C PRO A 164 0.93 -1.48 -16.32
N LYS A 165 0.54 -1.70 -17.56
CA LYS A 165 0.69 -2.98 -18.27
C LYS A 165 2.15 -3.47 -18.38
N SER A 166 3.13 -2.58 -18.22
CA SER A 166 4.55 -2.93 -18.27
C SER A 166 5.11 -3.42 -16.93
N ILE A 167 4.40 -3.22 -15.82
CA ILE A 167 4.83 -3.63 -14.49
C ILE A 167 4.99 -5.15 -14.41
N ARG A 168 6.12 -5.62 -13.89
CA ARG A 168 6.48 -7.04 -13.78
C ARG A 168 6.85 -7.49 -12.38
N SER A 169 7.07 -6.56 -11.49
CA SER A 169 7.28 -6.87 -10.07
C SER A 169 6.97 -5.66 -9.19
N ILE A 170 6.61 -5.94 -7.95
CA ILE A 170 6.41 -4.97 -6.90
C ILE A 170 7.18 -5.41 -5.66
N GLY A 171 7.73 -4.46 -4.91
CA GLY A 171 8.43 -4.73 -3.66
C GLY A 171 8.23 -3.63 -2.63
N VAL A 172 8.09 -4.03 -1.36
CA VAL A 172 8.15 -3.15 -0.19
C VAL A 172 9.57 -3.12 0.32
N VAL A 173 10.17 -1.95 0.46
CA VAL A 173 11.62 -1.80 0.63
C VAL A 173 11.93 -0.85 1.78
N ALA A 174 12.84 -1.25 2.65
CA ALA A 174 13.59 -0.37 3.54
C ALA A 174 14.94 -0.08 2.89
N TYR A 175 15.28 1.21 2.68
CA TYR A 175 16.37 1.58 1.77
C TYR A 175 17.08 2.88 2.14
N GLY A 176 18.37 2.94 1.79
CA GLY A 176 19.13 4.17 1.53
C GLY A 176 19.74 4.86 2.74
N ARG A 177 19.63 4.29 3.94
CA ARG A 177 20.26 4.76 5.16
C ARG A 177 20.40 3.64 6.18
N ASP A 178 21.27 3.83 7.17
CA ASP A 178 21.38 2.91 8.30
C ASP A 178 20.17 3.13 9.23
N HIS A 179 19.38 2.09 9.43
CA HIS A 179 18.21 2.12 10.32
C HIS A 179 17.69 0.72 10.60
N ARG A 180 16.95 0.60 11.71
CA ARG A 180 16.14 -0.58 11.97
C ARG A 180 14.82 -0.48 11.22
N ALA A 181 14.57 -1.45 10.34
CA ALA A 181 13.29 -1.61 9.68
C ALA A 181 12.38 -2.52 10.53
N ASP A 182 11.11 -2.15 10.63
CA ASP A 182 10.04 -2.92 11.27
C ASP A 182 8.72 -2.49 10.63
N ILE A 183 8.22 -3.30 9.69
CA ILE A 183 7.00 -2.99 8.94
C ILE A 183 6.14 -4.23 8.75
N GLN A 184 4.85 -4.06 8.93
CA GLN A 184 3.82 -5.06 8.67
C GLN A 184 2.96 -4.58 7.51
N VAL A 185 2.66 -5.48 6.59
CA VAL A 185 1.86 -5.23 5.38
C VAL A 185 0.73 -6.23 5.35
N SER A 186 -0.52 -5.79 5.42
CA SER A 186 -1.70 -6.69 5.38
C SER A 186 -2.39 -6.71 4.03
N GLU A 187 -2.19 -5.69 3.20
CA GLU A 187 -2.74 -5.67 1.84
C GLU A 187 -1.79 -4.95 0.89
N VAL A 188 -1.70 -5.46 -0.32
CA VAL A 188 -1.05 -4.81 -1.46
C VAL A 188 -1.95 -4.96 -2.67
N GLY A 189 -2.12 -3.89 -3.42
CA GLY A 189 -2.92 -3.91 -4.64
C GLY A 189 -2.73 -2.68 -5.51
N PHE A 190 -3.59 -2.58 -6.50
CA PHE A 190 -3.65 -1.45 -7.43
C PHE A 190 -5.03 -0.82 -7.34
N TYR A 191 -5.14 0.49 -7.55
CA TYR A 191 -6.43 1.19 -7.62
C TYR A 191 -6.63 1.80 -9.00
N GLU A 192 -7.91 1.90 -9.39
CA GLU A 192 -8.41 2.51 -10.64
C GLU A 192 -9.20 3.79 -10.36
#